data_a8a646c5cd46d0b326c5725016261c99
#
_entry.id   a8a646c5cd46d0b326c5725016261c99
#
_cell.length_a   1.000
_cell.length_b   1.000
_cell.length_c   1.000
_cell.angle_alpha   90.00
_cell.angle_beta   90.00
_cell.angle_gamma   90.00
#
_symmetry.space_group_name_H-M   'P 1'
#
loop_
_entity.id
_entity.type
_entity.pdbx_description
1 polymer ?
#
loop_
_entity_poly.entity_id
_entity_poly.type
_entity_poly.pdbx_seq_one_letter_code
_entity_poly.pdbx_strand_id
1 'polypeptide(L)'
;MEVFVARLSIRRHDSTPIQSMNVRDLVGELFQLDKDIRWVGVVDQGGSIVHNAQRPGTESYVDPKTEERTLKEFPTIMGLFWRELVGSSGQLHSVLIAYSRVYLLAFYVEDYLIVLSFEPHGMPSVVNRLEAKYGSLLPRGDLDNRTT
;
A
#
# COMPACT_ATOMS: atom_id res chain seq x y z
N MET A 1 -16.59 13.66 6.96
CA MET A 1 -16.41 12.38 6.48
C MET A 1 -15.08 11.80 6.80
N GLU A 2 -15.08 10.72 7.27
CA GLU A 2 -13.95 10.34 7.91
C GLU A 2 -13.26 9.26 7.27
N VAL A 3 -12.09 9.57 6.92
CA VAL A 3 -11.12 8.64 6.49
C VAL A 3 -10.67 7.76 7.62
N PHE A 4 -10.97 8.24 8.81
CA PHE A 4 -10.55 7.54 9.98
C PHE A 4 -11.05 6.11 10.07
N VAL A 5 -12.19 5.80 9.48
CA VAL A 5 -12.69 4.44 9.48
C VAL A 5 -11.79 3.51 8.66
N ALA A 6 -11.23 4.03 7.58
CA ALA A 6 -10.37 3.23 6.72
C ALA A 6 -9.10 2.77 7.42
N ARG A 7 -8.63 3.55 8.38
CA ARG A 7 -7.40 3.22 9.09
C ARG A 7 -7.49 1.97 9.92
N LEU A 8 -8.69 1.52 10.20
CA LEU A 8 -8.89 0.33 11.00
C LEU A 8 -8.91 -0.95 10.19
N SER A 9 -8.78 -0.83 8.87
CA SER A 9 -8.90 -1.97 7.98
C SER A 9 -7.75 -2.96 8.11
N ILE A 10 -6.54 -2.45 8.29
CA ILE A 10 -5.35 -3.27 8.27
C ILE A 10 -4.54 -3.02 9.53
N ARG A 11 -4.12 -4.09 10.17
CA ARG A 11 -3.28 -4.03 11.35
C ARG A 11 -2.10 -4.96 11.19
N ARG A 12 -1.03 -4.66 11.91
CA ARG A 12 0.16 -5.50 11.87
C ARG A 12 -0.13 -6.80 12.60
N HIS A 13 0.38 -7.89 12.05
CA HIS A 13 0.19 -9.20 12.65
C HIS A 13 0.97 -9.38 13.94
N ASP A 14 2.05 -8.66 14.10
CA ASP A 14 2.89 -8.78 15.28
C ASP A 14 2.34 -8.02 16.49
N SER A 15 1.22 -7.35 16.32
CA SER A 15 0.56 -6.61 17.39
C SER A 15 1.38 -5.48 17.98
N THR A 16 2.35 -4.99 17.22
CA THR A 16 3.19 -3.86 17.66
C THR A 16 2.32 -2.63 17.86
N PRO A 17 2.45 -1.93 18.99
CA PRO A 17 1.65 -0.74 19.24
C PRO A 17 1.88 0.33 18.18
N ILE A 18 0.80 1.02 17.80
CA ILE A 18 0.83 2.03 16.75
C ILE A 18 1.84 3.12 17.07
N GLN A 19 1.86 3.58 18.33
CA GLN A 19 2.69 4.71 18.70
C GLN A 19 4.17 4.39 18.67
N SER A 20 4.57 3.12 18.54
CA SER A 20 5.98 2.76 18.48
C SER A 20 6.47 2.62 17.04
N MET A 21 5.59 2.82 16.05
CA MET A 21 5.98 2.65 14.66
C MET A 21 6.82 3.82 14.17
N ASN A 22 7.98 3.51 13.58
CA ASN A 22 8.86 4.48 12.96
C ASN A 22 8.74 4.33 11.45
N VAL A 23 8.38 5.43 10.78
CA VAL A 23 8.14 5.39 9.33
C VAL A 23 9.39 4.99 8.56
N ARG A 24 10.55 5.48 8.96
CA ARG A 24 11.79 5.13 8.28
C ARG A 24 12.06 3.63 8.38
N ASP A 25 11.83 3.05 9.55
CA ASP A 25 12.01 1.62 9.74
C ASP A 25 10.99 0.83 8.92
N LEU A 26 9.76 1.32 8.86
CA LEU A 26 8.73 0.70 8.05
C LEU A 26 9.14 0.65 6.58
N VAL A 27 9.64 1.77 6.06
CA VAL A 27 10.08 1.85 4.66
C VAL A 27 11.24 0.89 4.43
N GLY A 28 12.19 0.82 5.36
CA GLY A 28 13.29 -0.12 5.26
C GLY A 28 12.82 -1.57 5.23
N GLU A 29 11.86 -1.91 6.09
CA GLU A 29 11.27 -3.25 6.08
C GLU A 29 10.63 -3.57 4.74
N LEU A 30 9.90 -2.60 4.18
CA LEU A 30 9.22 -2.83 2.91
C LEU A 30 10.21 -3.12 1.80
N PHE A 31 11.29 -2.34 1.69
CA PHE A 31 12.29 -2.60 0.68
C PHE A 31 12.99 -3.95 0.88
N GLN A 32 13.11 -4.39 2.12
CA GLN A 32 13.75 -5.67 2.41
C GLN A 32 12.84 -6.86 2.13
N LEU A 33 11.54 -6.64 2.08
CA LEU A 33 10.62 -7.73 1.84
C LEU A 33 10.80 -8.37 0.47
N ASP A 34 11.06 -7.55 -0.54
CA ASP A 34 11.17 -8.08 -1.89
C ASP A 34 12.01 -7.15 -2.75
N LYS A 35 12.90 -7.74 -3.53
CA LYS A 35 13.80 -6.97 -4.40
C LYS A 35 13.07 -6.27 -5.53
N ASP A 36 11.86 -6.70 -5.86
CA ASP A 36 11.09 -6.13 -6.95
C ASP A 36 10.33 -4.87 -6.56
N ILE A 37 10.32 -4.53 -5.29
CA ILE A 37 9.73 -3.25 -4.84
C ILE A 37 10.68 -2.14 -5.24
N ARG A 38 10.16 -1.18 -6.02
CA ARG A 38 10.95 -0.11 -6.62
C ARG A 38 10.89 1.19 -5.85
N TRP A 39 9.73 1.51 -5.29
CA TRP A 39 9.47 2.81 -4.68
C TRP A 39 8.45 2.66 -3.58
N VAL A 40 8.62 3.44 -2.53
CA VAL A 40 7.68 3.45 -1.40
C VAL A 40 7.37 4.88 -1.02
N GLY A 41 6.08 5.21 -1.00
CA GLY A 41 5.60 6.49 -0.50
C GLY A 41 4.72 6.25 0.71
N VAL A 42 4.78 7.15 1.67
CA VAL A 42 3.98 7.05 2.89
C VAL A 42 3.30 8.39 3.14
N VAL A 43 1.98 8.33 3.35
CA VAL A 43 1.17 9.51 3.63
C VAL A 43 0.55 9.32 5.00
N ASP A 44 0.59 10.37 5.82
CA ASP A 44 0.03 10.26 7.16
C ASP A 44 -1.47 10.54 7.16
N GLN A 45 -2.05 10.48 8.34
CA GLN A 45 -3.49 10.63 8.53
C GLN A 45 -4.01 11.99 8.05
N GLY A 46 -3.18 13.01 8.12
CA GLY A 46 -3.55 14.36 7.68
C GLY A 46 -3.36 14.61 6.20
N GLY A 47 -2.86 13.62 5.46
CA GLY A 47 -2.63 13.78 4.03
C GLY A 47 -1.25 14.30 3.68
N SER A 48 -0.34 14.39 4.65
CA SER A 48 1.01 14.86 4.41
C SER A 48 1.93 13.71 4.03
N ILE A 49 2.79 13.96 3.06
CA ILE A 49 3.80 12.97 2.67
C ILE A 49 4.88 12.95 3.76
N VAL A 50 5.04 11.79 4.40
CA VAL A 50 6.03 11.65 5.45
C VAL A 50 7.25 10.87 4.99
N HIS A 51 7.16 10.20 3.85
CA HIS A 51 8.30 9.53 3.25
C HIS A 51 8.04 9.28 1.77
N ASN A 52 9.11 9.38 0.97
CA ASN A 52 9.03 9.18 -0.47
C ASN A 52 10.43 8.74 -0.91
N ALA A 53 10.59 7.46 -1.18
CA ALA A 53 11.91 6.90 -1.46
C ALA A 53 11.90 5.92 -2.62
N GLN A 54 12.86 6.11 -3.51
CA GLN A 54 13.15 5.19 -4.59
C GLN A 54 14.19 4.20 -4.11
N ARG A 55 14.08 2.93 -4.53
CA ARG A 55 15.13 1.96 -4.20
C ARG A 55 16.45 2.42 -4.84
N PRO A 56 17.53 2.43 -4.07
CA PRO A 56 18.83 2.83 -4.63
C PRO A 56 19.17 1.98 -5.87
N GLY A 57 19.69 2.64 -6.90
CA GLY A 57 20.05 1.96 -8.13
C GLY A 57 18.90 1.72 -9.09
N THR A 58 17.70 2.14 -8.71
CA THR A 58 16.51 1.98 -9.55
C THR A 58 16.15 3.32 -10.16
N GLU A 59 15.87 3.32 -11.46
CA GLU A 59 15.51 4.53 -12.17
C GLU A 59 13.99 4.73 -12.12
N SER A 60 13.57 5.94 -11.76
CA SER A 60 12.14 6.25 -11.72
C SER A 60 11.60 6.44 -13.13
N TYR A 61 10.37 5.99 -13.37
CA TYR A 61 9.71 6.18 -14.65
C TYR A 61 9.02 7.53 -14.77
N VAL A 62 8.90 8.26 -13.66
CA VAL A 62 8.25 9.58 -13.66
C VAL A 62 9.16 10.57 -12.95
N ASP A 63 8.95 11.87 -13.23
CA ASP A 63 9.73 12.89 -12.57
C ASP A 63 9.28 13.08 -11.12
N PRO A 64 10.14 13.65 -10.26
CA PRO A 64 9.82 13.77 -8.83
C PRO A 64 8.57 14.58 -8.52
N LYS A 65 8.26 15.61 -9.35
CA LYS A 65 7.07 16.41 -9.09
C LYS A 65 5.80 15.64 -9.38
N THR A 66 5.79 14.84 -10.45
CA THR A 66 4.66 14.00 -10.79
C THR A 66 4.46 12.92 -9.72
N GLU A 67 5.55 12.35 -9.26
CA GLU A 67 5.52 11.33 -8.21
C GLU A 67 4.92 11.89 -6.93
N GLU A 68 5.36 13.08 -6.52
CA GLU A 68 4.86 13.73 -5.33
C GLU A 68 3.38 14.07 -5.46
N ARG A 69 2.98 14.63 -6.59
CA ARG A 69 1.59 15.00 -6.82
C ARG A 69 0.69 13.76 -6.79
N THR A 70 1.13 12.69 -7.43
CA THR A 70 0.38 11.44 -7.44
C THR A 70 0.18 10.93 -6.03
N LEU A 71 1.25 10.93 -5.25
CA LEU A 71 1.18 10.45 -3.88
C LEU A 71 0.21 11.27 -3.04
N LYS A 72 0.18 12.59 -3.24
CA LYS A 72 -0.73 13.47 -2.52
C LYS A 72 -2.19 13.22 -2.86
N GLU A 73 -2.47 12.69 -4.05
CA GLU A 73 -3.84 12.46 -4.48
C GLU A 73 -4.39 11.11 -4.02
N PHE A 74 -3.54 10.18 -3.62
CA PHE A 74 -3.99 8.85 -3.22
C PHE A 74 -4.98 8.85 -2.06
N PRO A 75 -4.84 9.69 -1.02
CA PRO A 75 -5.84 9.71 0.04
C PRO A 75 -7.25 10.02 -0.47
N THR A 76 -7.37 10.91 -1.45
CA THR A 76 -8.66 11.22 -2.06
C THR A 76 -9.22 10.02 -2.80
N ILE A 77 -8.38 9.34 -3.56
CA ILE A 77 -8.78 8.14 -4.29
C ILE A 77 -9.26 7.05 -3.33
N MET A 78 -8.50 6.80 -2.28
CA MET A 78 -8.87 5.79 -1.29
C MET A 78 -10.16 6.15 -0.59
N GLY A 79 -10.35 7.44 -0.25
CA GLY A 79 -11.56 7.90 0.39
C GLY A 79 -12.79 7.74 -0.49
N LEU A 80 -12.63 7.98 -1.79
CA LEU A 80 -13.72 7.83 -2.73
C LEU A 80 -14.20 6.38 -2.78
N PHE A 81 -13.26 5.44 -2.95
CA PHE A 81 -13.63 4.04 -2.99
C PHE A 81 -14.21 3.57 -1.66
N TRP A 82 -13.68 4.07 -0.56
CA TRP A 82 -14.20 3.73 0.75
C TRP A 82 -15.67 4.17 0.87
N ARG A 83 -15.96 5.43 0.54
CA ARG A 83 -17.30 5.98 0.72
C ARG A 83 -18.35 5.28 -0.14
N GLU A 84 -17.99 4.99 -1.39
CA GLU A 84 -18.97 4.54 -2.35
C GLU A 84 -19.24 3.04 -2.29
N LEU A 85 -18.28 2.25 -1.90
CA LEU A 85 -18.36 0.82 -2.08
C LEU A 85 -18.35 -0.01 -0.80
N VAL A 86 -17.83 0.53 0.29
CA VAL A 86 -17.66 -0.26 1.51
C VAL A 86 -18.97 -0.84 2.03
N GLY A 87 -20.03 -0.06 2.02
CA GLY A 87 -21.32 -0.53 2.57
C GLY A 87 -21.88 -1.75 1.89
N SER A 88 -21.64 -1.90 0.59
CA SER A 88 -22.19 -3.00 -0.19
C SER A 88 -21.17 -4.07 -0.54
N SER A 89 -19.90 -3.72 -0.52
CA SER A 89 -18.84 -4.59 -1.03
C SER A 89 -17.90 -5.12 0.06
N GLY A 90 -18.11 -4.74 1.31
CA GLY A 90 -17.26 -5.18 2.40
C GLY A 90 -16.11 -4.22 2.63
N GLN A 91 -15.07 -4.70 3.30
CA GLN A 91 -13.93 -3.85 3.63
C GLN A 91 -13.01 -3.65 2.44
N LEU A 92 -12.47 -2.43 2.34
CA LEU A 92 -11.45 -2.13 1.35
C LEU A 92 -10.09 -2.54 1.91
N HIS A 93 -9.44 -3.48 1.25
CA HIS A 93 -8.12 -3.96 1.68
C HIS A 93 -6.99 -3.24 0.96
N SER A 94 -7.14 -3.02 -0.33
CA SER A 94 -6.09 -2.39 -1.11
C SER A 94 -6.62 -1.90 -2.44
N VAL A 95 -5.83 -1.06 -3.10
CA VAL A 95 -6.09 -0.64 -4.48
C VAL A 95 -4.84 -0.98 -5.27
N LEU A 96 -5.01 -1.78 -6.32
CA LEU A 96 -3.92 -2.14 -7.22
C LEU A 96 -4.14 -1.46 -8.56
N ILE A 97 -3.14 -0.74 -9.03
CA ILE A 97 -3.18 -0.08 -10.33
C ILE A 97 -2.08 -0.68 -11.20
N ALA A 98 -2.48 -1.27 -12.31
CA ALA A 98 -1.55 -1.97 -13.17
C ALA A 98 -1.24 -1.14 -14.41
N TYR A 99 -0.01 -0.66 -14.52
CA TYR A 99 0.50 -0.09 -15.74
C TYR A 99 1.34 -1.15 -16.46
N SER A 100 1.65 -0.92 -17.71
CA SER A 100 2.44 -1.90 -18.48
C SER A 100 3.80 -2.19 -17.86
N ARG A 101 4.44 -1.19 -17.28
CA ARG A 101 5.81 -1.30 -16.82
C ARG A 101 5.95 -1.40 -15.31
N VAL A 102 4.89 -1.09 -14.57
CA VAL A 102 4.98 -1.06 -13.11
C VAL A 102 3.58 -1.22 -12.53
N TYR A 103 3.49 -1.89 -11.39
CA TYR A 103 2.25 -1.96 -10.63
C TYR A 103 2.37 -1.07 -9.40
N LEU A 104 1.27 -0.40 -9.05
CA LEU A 104 1.16 0.39 -7.83
C LEU A 104 0.18 -0.30 -6.90
N LEU A 105 0.54 -0.41 -5.64
CA LEU A 105 -0.35 -1.00 -4.63
C LEU A 105 -0.46 -0.02 -3.47
N ALA A 106 -1.70 0.32 -3.09
CA ALA A 106 -1.96 1.23 -1.99
C ALA A 106 -2.75 0.50 -0.91
N PHE A 107 -2.31 0.63 0.33
CA PHE A 107 -2.96 -0.02 1.46
C PHE A 107 -2.58 0.72 2.75
N TYR A 108 -3.36 0.50 3.81
CA TYR A 108 -3.10 1.14 5.09
C TYR A 108 -2.35 0.20 6.02
N VAL A 109 -1.35 0.75 6.70
CA VAL A 109 -0.71 0.08 7.84
C VAL A 109 -0.89 1.05 9.01
N GLU A 110 -1.68 0.66 9.98
CA GLU A 110 -2.08 1.52 11.07
C GLU A 110 -2.69 2.80 10.53
N ASP A 111 -2.15 3.96 10.88
CA ASP A 111 -2.67 5.24 10.44
C ASP A 111 -2.04 5.75 9.15
N TYR A 112 -1.13 4.98 8.57
CA TYR A 112 -0.39 5.44 7.39
C TYR A 112 -0.92 4.79 6.12
N LEU A 113 -1.04 5.59 5.07
CA LEU A 113 -1.31 5.07 3.74
C LEU A 113 0.02 4.78 3.08
N ILE A 114 0.22 3.53 2.71
CA ILE A 114 1.43 3.09 2.02
C ILE A 114 1.10 2.96 0.55
N VAL A 115 1.92 3.55 -0.30
CA VAL A 115 1.83 3.36 -1.75
C VAL A 115 3.18 2.86 -2.21
N LEU A 116 3.20 1.70 -2.86
CA LEU A 116 4.47 1.21 -3.35
C LEU A 116 4.33 0.75 -4.80
N SER A 117 5.44 0.80 -5.51
CA SER A 117 5.50 0.31 -6.86
C SER A 117 6.43 -0.91 -6.92
N PHE A 118 6.12 -1.81 -7.84
CA PHE A 118 6.96 -3.00 -8.00
C PHE A 118 6.87 -3.51 -9.43
N GLU A 119 7.84 -4.35 -9.79
CA GLU A 119 7.89 -4.96 -11.11
C GLU A 119 6.70 -5.88 -11.30
N PRO A 120 6.03 -5.82 -12.46
CA PRO A 120 4.84 -6.68 -12.67
C PRO A 120 5.12 -8.16 -12.47
N HIS A 121 6.28 -8.64 -12.88
CA HIS A 121 6.60 -10.06 -12.72
C HIS A 121 6.78 -10.47 -11.26
N GLY A 122 6.96 -9.51 -10.37
CA GLY A 122 7.12 -9.79 -8.94
C GLY A 122 5.84 -9.85 -8.17
N MET A 123 4.69 -9.66 -8.82
CA MET A 123 3.44 -9.50 -8.12
C MET A 123 3.11 -10.63 -7.14
N PRO A 124 3.16 -11.92 -7.51
CA PRO A 124 2.79 -12.95 -6.54
C PRO A 124 3.68 -12.93 -5.31
N SER A 125 4.98 -12.76 -5.51
CA SER A 125 5.93 -12.75 -4.40
C SER A 125 5.73 -11.52 -3.51
N VAL A 126 5.61 -10.35 -4.10
CA VAL A 126 5.44 -9.11 -3.34
C VAL A 126 4.16 -9.17 -2.51
N VAL A 127 3.05 -9.54 -3.13
CA VAL A 127 1.77 -9.59 -2.41
C VAL A 127 1.80 -10.63 -1.31
N ASN A 128 2.37 -11.81 -1.57
CA ASN A 128 2.46 -12.86 -0.56
C ASN A 128 3.25 -12.40 0.66
N ARG A 129 4.37 -11.73 0.42
CA ARG A 129 5.22 -11.28 1.51
C ARG A 129 4.59 -10.14 2.31
N LEU A 130 3.90 -9.23 1.60
CA LEU A 130 3.17 -8.16 2.28
C LEU A 130 2.05 -8.73 3.14
N GLU A 131 1.30 -9.67 2.60
CA GLU A 131 0.19 -10.27 3.35
C GLU A 131 0.67 -11.04 4.57
N ALA A 132 1.81 -11.71 4.46
CA ALA A 132 2.35 -12.43 5.60
C ALA A 132 2.70 -11.49 6.75
N LYS A 133 3.04 -10.26 6.44
CA LYS A 133 3.45 -9.29 7.46
C LYS A 133 2.32 -8.38 7.92
N TYR A 134 1.45 -7.96 7.02
CA TYR A 134 0.47 -6.91 7.32
C TYR A 134 -0.98 -7.37 7.22
N GLY A 135 -1.23 -8.58 6.81
CA GLY A 135 -2.59 -9.07 6.70
C GLY A 135 -3.09 -9.08 5.26
N SER A 136 -4.32 -9.51 5.09
CA SER A 136 -4.89 -9.75 3.77
C SER A 136 -5.03 -8.47 2.96
N LEU A 137 -4.44 -8.45 1.78
CA LEU A 137 -4.57 -7.34 0.82
C LEU A 137 -5.41 -7.75 -0.36
N LEU A 138 -5.24 -9.00 -0.82
CA LEU A 138 -6.05 -9.57 -1.89
C LEU A 138 -6.62 -10.87 -1.36
N PRO A 139 -7.93 -10.94 -1.12
CA PRO A 139 -8.54 -12.16 -0.56
C PRO A 139 -8.32 -13.34 -1.49
N ARG A 140 -7.51 -14.29 -1.08
CA ARG A 140 -7.06 -15.38 -1.93
C ARG A 140 -7.86 -16.65 -1.76
N GLY A 141 -8.51 -16.79 -0.62
CA GLY A 141 -9.33 -17.96 -0.38
C GLY A 141 -10.42 -18.15 -1.42
N ASP A 142 -11.05 -17.06 -1.82
CA ASP A 142 -12.12 -17.11 -2.83
C ASP A 142 -11.56 -17.52 -4.18
N LEU A 143 -10.38 -17.06 -4.52
CA LEU A 143 -9.75 -17.42 -5.79
C LEU A 143 -9.39 -18.90 -5.83
N ASP A 144 -8.87 -19.41 -4.72
CA ASP A 144 -8.52 -20.81 -4.64
C ASP A 144 -9.76 -21.70 -4.80
N ASN A 145 -10.85 -21.28 -4.18
CA ASN A 145 -12.09 -22.02 -4.30
C ASN A 145 -12.64 -22.05 -5.71
N ARG A 146 -12.38 -21.01 -6.48
CA ARG A 146 -12.86 -20.95 -7.86
C ARG A 146 -12.05 -21.80 -8.80
N THR A 147 -10.82 -22.10 -8.44
CA THR A 147 -9.94 -22.87 -9.30
C THR A 147 -10.09 -24.36 -9.06
N THR A 148 -10.77 -24.73 -8.02
CA THR A 148 -11.06 -26.13 -7.77
C THR A 148 -12.43 -26.49 -8.32
#